data_20d12a736fe31dd092906f28d788d7fe
#
_entry.id   20d12a736fe31dd092906f28d788d7fe
#
_cell.length_a   1.000
_cell.length_b   1.000
_cell.length_c   1.000
_cell.angle_alpha   90.00
_cell.angle_beta   90.00
_cell.angle_gamma   90.00
#
_symmetry.space_group_name_H-M   'P 1'
#
loop_
_entity.id
_entity.type
_entity.pdbx_description
1 polymer ?
#
loop_
_entity_poly.entity_id
_entity_poly.type
_entity_poly.pdbx_seq_one_letter_code
_entity_poly.pdbx_strand_id
1 'polypeptide(L)'
;KLLTAPEDAIRRWKTVWESKKLPETVMDKYLEEWKERFYLFHPEHPFYQVPGIEGMGTSVSPGRMIAAVGESDNKARIFGTYSTRGKNGITDAELTRWILHFQAYDTKSTKIMRGPVDPERGKLHPRIAWCGNLGAVYLEGDNLFETLMLNLVLLRTDVTEDACFAQPKPLWERDTLK
;
A
#
# COMPACT_ATOMS: atom_id res chain seq x y z
N LYS A 1 8.69 -19.15 12.97
CA LYS A 1 9.86 -19.95 12.57
C LYS A 1 10.22 -19.54 11.15
N LEU A 2 11.44 -19.07 10.92
CA LEU A 2 11.91 -18.74 9.59
C LEU A 2 11.79 -19.95 8.67
N LEU A 3 11.34 -19.74 7.45
CA LEU A 3 11.34 -20.77 6.43
C LEU A 3 12.79 -21.04 6.05
N THR A 4 13.20 -22.28 6.07
CA THR A 4 14.61 -22.66 5.86
C THR A 4 14.84 -23.31 4.50
N ALA A 5 13.79 -23.73 3.81
CA ALA A 5 13.88 -24.33 2.48
C ALA A 5 12.60 -24.06 1.64
N PRO A 6 12.70 -24.03 0.29
CA PRO A 6 11.54 -23.85 -0.59
C PRO A 6 10.43 -24.88 -0.33
N GLU A 7 10.80 -26.13 -0.07
CA GLU A 7 9.86 -27.20 0.24
C GLU A 7 9.04 -26.89 1.49
N ASP A 8 9.60 -26.21 2.49
CA ASP A 8 8.89 -25.81 3.69
C ASP A 8 7.80 -24.77 3.40
N ALA A 9 8.08 -23.81 2.52
CA ALA A 9 7.11 -22.82 2.09
C ALA A 9 5.95 -23.46 1.35
N ILE A 10 6.24 -24.33 0.39
CA ILE A 10 5.22 -25.06 -0.39
C ILE A 10 4.39 -25.98 0.51
N ARG A 11 5.04 -26.72 1.40
CA ARG A 11 4.34 -27.61 2.35
C ARG A 11 3.38 -26.83 3.25
N ARG A 12 3.80 -25.69 3.79
CA ARG A 12 2.95 -24.83 4.61
C ARG A 12 1.80 -24.24 3.81
N TRP A 13 2.07 -23.79 2.60
CA TRP A 13 1.02 -23.29 1.71
C TRP A 13 -0.03 -24.38 1.46
N LYS A 14 0.37 -25.61 1.13
CA LYS A 14 -0.54 -26.73 0.95
C LYS A 14 -1.36 -27.01 2.21
N THR A 15 -0.75 -27.05 3.37
CA THR A 15 -1.46 -27.26 4.64
C THR A 15 -2.54 -26.20 4.89
N VAL A 16 -2.24 -24.92 4.63
CA VAL A 16 -3.20 -23.84 4.77
C VAL A 16 -4.29 -23.94 3.72
N TRP A 17 -3.93 -24.25 2.47
CA TRP A 17 -4.88 -24.46 1.37
C TRP A 17 -5.88 -25.57 1.67
N GLU A 18 -5.43 -26.69 2.14
CA GLU A 18 -6.25 -27.86 2.51
C GLU A 18 -7.15 -27.57 3.71
N SER A 19 -6.70 -26.76 4.66
CA SER A 19 -7.50 -26.38 5.85
C SER A 19 -8.68 -25.44 5.50
N LYS A 20 -8.64 -24.79 4.32
CA LYS A 20 -9.63 -23.79 3.88
C LYS A 20 -9.80 -22.61 4.84
N LYS A 21 -8.81 -22.39 5.71
CA LYS A 21 -8.82 -21.32 6.73
C LYS A 21 -7.44 -20.71 6.87
N LEU A 22 -7.40 -19.39 7.02
CA LEU A 22 -6.19 -18.69 7.41
C LEU A 22 -5.86 -19.02 8.89
N PRO A 23 -4.57 -19.04 9.25
CA PRO A 23 -4.14 -19.38 10.62
C PRO A 23 -4.41 -18.22 11.59
N GLU A 24 -5.62 -18.16 12.15
CA GLU A 24 -6.13 -17.06 12.99
C GLU A 24 -5.13 -16.69 14.10
N THR A 25 -4.66 -17.65 14.89
CA THR A 25 -3.72 -17.39 15.99
C THR A 25 -2.43 -16.68 15.52
N VAL A 26 -1.93 -17.01 14.34
CA VAL A 26 -0.73 -16.38 13.79
C VAL A 26 -1.04 -14.97 13.34
N MET A 27 -2.21 -14.78 12.72
CA MET A 27 -2.67 -13.46 12.27
C MET A 27 -2.93 -12.55 13.46
N ASP A 28 -3.63 -13.01 14.48
CA ASP A 28 -3.94 -12.21 15.67
C ASP A 28 -2.66 -11.78 16.39
N LYS A 29 -1.70 -12.69 16.53
CA LYS A 29 -0.40 -12.35 17.11
C LYS A 29 0.32 -11.28 16.30
N TYR A 30 0.31 -11.41 14.97
CA TYR A 30 0.92 -10.43 14.08
C TYR A 30 0.23 -9.07 14.16
N LEU A 31 -1.10 -9.06 14.15
CA LEU A 31 -1.88 -7.82 14.24
C LEU A 31 -1.67 -7.12 15.59
N GLU A 32 -1.55 -7.86 16.67
CA GLU A 32 -1.26 -7.28 17.99
C GLU A 32 0.17 -6.72 18.07
N GLU A 33 1.16 -7.43 17.48
CA GLU A 33 2.55 -6.98 17.41
C GLU A 33 2.70 -5.64 16.65
N TRP A 34 1.94 -5.48 15.56
CA TRP A 34 2.02 -4.30 14.71
C TRP A 34 0.86 -3.32 14.87
N LYS A 35 0.05 -3.48 15.88
CA LYS A 35 -1.19 -2.72 16.12
C LYS A 35 -1.01 -1.21 16.01
N GLU A 36 0.03 -0.68 16.62
CA GLU A 36 0.32 0.75 16.64
C GLU A 36 0.62 1.30 15.23
N ARG A 37 1.07 0.46 14.31
CA ARG A 37 1.37 0.82 12.93
C ARG A 37 0.13 0.88 12.02
N PHE A 38 -1.02 0.45 12.52
CA PHE A 38 -2.30 0.49 11.78
C PHE A 38 -3.16 1.71 12.12
N TYR A 39 -2.74 2.57 13.05
CA TYR A 39 -3.46 3.79 13.35
C TYR A 39 -3.23 4.85 12.27
N LEU A 40 -4.33 5.33 11.67
CA LEU A 40 -4.29 6.29 10.56
C LEU A 40 -3.60 7.61 10.95
N PHE A 41 -3.79 8.08 12.17
CA PHE A 41 -3.26 9.33 12.68
C PHE A 41 -2.28 9.13 13.85
N HIS A 42 -1.48 8.08 13.79
CA HIS A 42 -0.43 7.89 14.79
C HIS A 42 0.61 9.02 14.70
N PRO A 43 1.02 9.64 15.82
CA PRO A 43 1.90 10.81 15.79
C PRO A 43 3.29 10.53 15.20
N GLU A 44 3.83 9.33 15.43
CA GLU A 44 5.17 8.97 14.97
C GLU A 44 5.15 8.03 13.74
N HIS A 45 4.12 7.20 13.63
CA HIS A 45 4.03 6.15 12.61
C HIS A 45 2.64 6.08 11.97
N PRO A 46 2.14 7.16 11.35
CA PRO A 46 0.81 7.14 10.74
C PRO A 46 0.75 6.14 9.58
N PHE A 47 -0.33 5.37 9.53
CA PHE A 47 -0.48 4.28 8.57
C PHE A 47 -0.31 4.77 7.13
N TYR A 48 0.67 4.23 6.41
CA TYR A 48 1.03 4.58 5.04
C TYR A 48 1.34 6.08 4.79
N GLN A 49 1.68 6.82 5.82
CA GLN A 49 2.00 8.24 5.74
C GLN A 49 3.41 8.51 6.28
N VAL A 50 3.98 9.64 5.92
CA VAL A 50 5.29 10.09 6.41
C VAL A 50 5.05 11.15 7.47
N PRO A 51 5.47 10.95 8.72
CA PRO A 51 5.33 11.94 9.77
C PRO A 51 6.26 13.13 9.55
N GLY A 52 5.93 14.27 10.12
CA GLY A 52 6.79 15.44 10.16
C GLY A 52 6.93 16.21 8.84
N ILE A 53 6.02 15.98 7.88
CA ILE A 53 6.01 16.72 6.61
C ILE A 53 4.99 17.86 6.58
N GLU A 54 4.38 18.16 7.71
CA GLU A 54 3.42 19.27 7.84
C GLU A 54 4.10 20.59 7.46
N GLY A 55 3.49 21.32 6.55
CA GLY A 55 4.03 22.59 6.07
C GLY A 55 5.15 22.50 5.02
N MET A 56 5.61 21.31 4.67
CA MET A 56 6.62 21.13 3.61
C MET A 56 6.05 21.24 2.19
N GLY A 57 4.75 21.36 2.04
CA GLY A 57 4.09 21.44 0.74
C GLY A 57 2.81 22.26 0.76
N THR A 58 2.10 22.27 -0.35
CA THR A 58 0.79 22.88 -0.43
C THR A 58 -0.28 21.89 0.02
N SER A 59 -1.09 22.27 1.00
CA SER A 59 -2.27 21.50 1.39
C SER A 59 -3.24 21.44 0.22
N VAL A 60 -3.77 20.27 -0.06
CA VAL A 60 -4.73 20.03 -1.13
C VAL A 60 -5.98 19.34 -0.60
N SER A 61 -7.08 19.50 -1.31
CA SER A 61 -8.34 18.83 -0.96
C SER A 61 -8.20 17.30 -1.00
N PRO A 62 -8.86 16.56 -0.10
CA PRO A 62 -8.97 15.10 -0.16
C PRO A 62 -9.47 14.58 -1.52
N GLY A 63 -10.24 15.38 -2.26
CA GLY A 63 -10.68 15.07 -3.62
C GLY A 63 -9.56 14.68 -4.59
N ARG A 64 -8.33 15.08 -4.33
CA ARG A 64 -7.16 14.65 -5.14
C ARG A 64 -6.79 13.19 -4.94
N MET A 65 -7.09 12.61 -3.80
CA MET A 65 -6.84 11.19 -3.53
C MET A 65 -7.95 10.30 -4.08
N ILE A 66 -9.15 10.84 -4.23
CA ILE A 66 -10.30 10.08 -4.72
C ILE A 66 -10.15 9.87 -6.22
N ALA A 67 -9.78 8.66 -6.65
CA ALA A 67 -9.54 8.35 -8.05
C ALA A 67 -10.74 8.65 -8.97
N ALA A 68 -11.96 8.46 -8.46
CA ALA A 68 -13.19 8.78 -9.17
C ALA A 68 -13.37 10.29 -9.42
N VAL A 69 -12.78 11.13 -8.58
CA VAL A 69 -12.80 12.59 -8.72
C VAL A 69 -11.63 13.08 -9.56
N GLY A 70 -10.42 12.62 -9.26
CA GLY A 70 -9.20 12.89 -10.01
C GLY A 70 -8.96 14.38 -10.25
N GLU A 71 -9.25 15.22 -9.25
CA GLU A 71 -9.12 16.67 -9.39
C GLU A 71 -7.67 17.11 -9.53
N SER A 72 -7.43 18.02 -10.45
CA SER A 72 -6.21 18.81 -10.52
C SER A 72 -6.58 20.28 -10.64
N ASP A 73 -5.66 21.17 -10.30
CA ASP A 73 -5.89 22.62 -10.37
C ASP A 73 -6.28 23.10 -11.79
N ASN A 74 -5.94 22.32 -12.81
CA ASN A 74 -6.14 22.67 -14.21
C ASN A 74 -7.20 21.82 -14.92
N LYS A 75 -7.75 20.80 -14.28
CA LYS A 75 -8.68 19.86 -14.89
C LYS A 75 -9.74 19.45 -13.88
N ALA A 76 -10.84 20.19 -13.83
CA ALA A 76 -12.03 19.73 -13.13
C ALA A 76 -12.74 18.66 -13.97
N ARG A 77 -13.14 17.54 -13.37
CA ARG A 77 -14.02 16.58 -14.06
C ARG A 77 -15.40 17.18 -14.22
N ILE A 78 -15.88 17.20 -15.45
CA ILE A 78 -17.21 17.73 -15.80
C ILE A 78 -18.31 16.78 -15.29
N PHE A 79 -18.04 15.48 -15.29
CA PHE A 79 -18.95 14.46 -14.81
C PHE A 79 -18.29 13.66 -13.68
N GLY A 80 -18.89 13.66 -12.52
CA GLY A 80 -18.43 12.91 -11.35
C GLY A 80 -19.61 12.48 -10.49
N THR A 81 -19.47 11.30 -9.88
CA THR A 81 -20.48 10.75 -8.95
C THR A 81 -20.40 11.41 -7.57
N TYR A 82 -19.35 12.15 -7.27
CA TYR A 82 -19.16 12.85 -6.01
C TYR A 82 -19.66 14.28 -6.08
N SER A 83 -20.54 14.65 -5.15
CA SER A 83 -20.92 16.04 -4.94
C SER A 83 -19.74 16.84 -4.34
N THR A 84 -19.80 18.17 -4.42
CA THR A 84 -18.81 19.05 -3.79
C THR A 84 -18.64 18.76 -2.30
N ARG A 85 -19.70 18.37 -1.61
CA ARG A 85 -19.69 18.01 -0.18
C ARG A 85 -18.93 16.69 0.06
N GLY A 86 -19.08 15.71 -0.82
CA GLY A 86 -18.35 14.43 -0.75
C GLY A 86 -16.87 14.53 -1.11
N LYS A 87 -16.44 15.63 -1.75
CA LYS A 87 -15.03 15.86 -2.08
C LYS A 87 -14.20 16.37 -0.90
N ASN A 88 -14.85 17.08 0.03
CA ASN A 88 -14.18 17.77 1.14
C ASN A 88 -14.37 17.08 2.49
N GLY A 89 -15.25 16.08 2.56
CA GLY A 89 -15.49 15.31 3.78
C GLY A 89 -15.53 13.83 3.45
N ILE A 90 -14.47 13.12 3.79
CA ILE A 90 -14.38 11.67 3.71
C ILE A 90 -14.21 11.10 5.11
N THR A 91 -14.76 9.92 5.33
CA THR A 91 -14.58 9.22 6.60
C THR A 91 -13.18 8.61 6.69
N ASP A 92 -12.71 8.32 7.89
CA ASP A 92 -11.38 7.70 8.11
C ASP A 92 -11.27 6.35 7.38
N ALA A 93 -12.35 5.59 7.33
CA ALA A 93 -12.41 4.33 6.60
C ALA A 93 -12.28 4.52 5.08
N GLU A 94 -12.90 5.56 4.52
CA GLU A 94 -12.73 5.92 3.11
C GLU A 94 -11.32 6.44 2.84
N LEU A 95 -10.81 7.31 3.71
CA LEU A 95 -9.45 7.83 3.60
C LEU A 95 -8.42 6.69 3.57
N THR A 96 -8.54 5.71 4.47
CA THR A 96 -7.66 4.55 4.50
C THR A 96 -7.69 3.78 3.18
N ARG A 97 -8.88 3.51 2.62
CA ARG A 97 -9.01 2.82 1.33
C ARG A 97 -8.38 3.63 0.19
N TRP A 98 -8.56 4.94 0.18
CA TRP A 98 -7.95 5.80 -0.84
C TRP A 98 -6.44 5.91 -0.70
N ILE A 99 -5.89 5.92 0.52
CA ILE A 99 -4.43 5.85 0.74
C ILE A 99 -3.87 4.57 0.13
N LEU A 100 -4.48 3.41 0.40
CA LEU A 100 -4.05 2.14 -0.18
C LEU A 100 -4.15 2.14 -1.70
N HIS A 101 -5.26 2.65 -2.25
CA HIS A 101 -5.44 2.79 -3.70
C HIS A 101 -4.37 3.71 -4.31
N PHE A 102 -4.10 4.84 -3.68
CA PHE A 102 -3.10 5.80 -4.13
C PHE A 102 -1.69 5.18 -4.16
N GLN A 103 -1.32 4.46 -3.12
CA GLN A 103 -0.04 3.73 -3.05
C GLN A 103 0.09 2.65 -4.14
N ALA A 104 -1.01 2.03 -4.52
CA ALA A 104 -1.01 0.98 -5.52
C ALA A 104 -1.08 1.49 -6.97
N TYR A 105 -1.88 2.52 -7.23
CA TYR A 105 -2.29 2.88 -8.60
C TYR A 105 -1.98 4.32 -9.02
N ASP A 106 -1.35 5.14 -8.16
CA ASP A 106 -1.05 6.52 -8.54
C ASP A 106 -0.13 6.59 -9.74
N THR A 107 -0.50 7.40 -10.70
CA THR A 107 0.28 7.61 -11.91
C THR A 107 1.32 8.71 -11.71
N LYS A 108 2.36 8.70 -12.55
CA LYS A 108 3.32 9.79 -12.58
C LYS A 108 2.62 11.11 -12.88
N SER A 109 2.56 11.98 -11.91
CA SER A 109 2.10 13.36 -12.09
C SER A 109 3.21 14.31 -11.68
N THR A 110 3.15 15.54 -12.20
CA THR A 110 4.05 16.61 -11.76
C THR A 110 3.61 17.11 -10.38
N LYS A 111 3.75 16.24 -9.38
CA LYS A 111 3.50 16.60 -7.98
C LYS A 111 4.74 17.30 -7.48
N ILE A 112 4.75 18.62 -7.58
CA ILE A 112 5.84 19.43 -7.04
C ILE A 112 5.66 19.49 -5.55
N MET A 113 6.51 18.80 -4.81
CA MET A 113 6.73 19.12 -3.41
C MET A 113 7.41 20.48 -3.35
N ARG A 114 6.68 21.50 -2.93
CA ARG A 114 7.26 22.80 -2.57
C ARG A 114 7.78 22.68 -1.13
N GLY A 115 8.97 22.14 -0.98
CA GLY A 115 9.71 22.14 0.26
C GLY A 115 11.11 22.66 0.00
N PRO A 116 11.95 22.82 1.04
CA PRO A 116 13.36 23.12 0.83
C PRO A 116 13.91 22.02 -0.10
N VAL A 117 14.40 22.45 -1.25
CA VAL A 117 15.05 21.55 -2.21
C VAL A 117 16.35 21.12 -1.57
N ASP A 118 16.51 19.82 -1.33
CA ASP A 118 17.81 19.29 -0.95
C ASP A 118 18.82 19.66 -2.05
N PRO A 119 19.86 20.43 -1.76
CA PRO A 119 20.81 20.87 -2.76
C PRO A 119 21.52 19.73 -3.49
N GLU A 120 21.65 18.57 -2.83
CA GLU A 120 22.31 17.39 -3.38
C GLU A 120 21.37 16.50 -4.18
N ARG A 121 20.09 16.45 -3.83
CA ARG A 121 19.09 15.57 -4.45
C ARG A 121 18.21 16.24 -5.48
N GLY A 122 18.23 17.57 -5.54
CA GLY A 122 17.40 18.32 -6.49
C GLY A 122 15.89 18.16 -6.22
N LYS A 123 15.07 18.38 -7.23
CA LYS A 123 13.61 18.20 -7.14
C LYS A 123 13.26 16.72 -7.03
N LEU A 124 12.72 16.31 -5.88
CA LEU A 124 12.18 14.97 -5.72
C LEU A 124 10.91 14.83 -6.57
N HIS A 125 11.01 14.01 -7.60
CA HIS A 125 9.83 13.60 -8.36
C HIS A 125 9.26 12.33 -7.74
N PRO A 126 8.01 12.32 -7.29
CA PRO A 126 7.38 11.09 -6.81
C PRO A 126 7.39 10.06 -7.93
N ARG A 127 7.75 8.83 -7.59
CA ARG A 127 7.74 7.72 -8.52
C ARG A 127 6.31 7.24 -8.74
N ILE A 128 6.11 6.50 -9.81
CA ILE A 128 4.87 5.82 -10.12
C ILE A 128 4.61 4.74 -9.08
N ALA A 129 3.35 4.60 -8.66
CA ALA A 129 2.93 3.49 -7.82
C ALA A 129 3.08 2.14 -8.54
N TRP A 130 3.09 1.06 -7.79
CA TRP A 130 3.38 -0.29 -8.29
C TRP A 130 2.59 -0.67 -9.54
N CYS A 131 1.30 -0.39 -9.55
CA CYS A 131 0.39 -0.73 -10.64
C CYS A 131 0.00 0.50 -11.48
N GLY A 132 0.62 1.66 -11.25
CA GLY A 132 0.19 2.93 -11.83
C GLY A 132 0.26 3.00 -13.35
N ASN A 133 1.17 2.26 -13.98
CA ASN A 133 1.32 2.20 -15.43
C ASN A 133 1.00 0.83 -16.03
N LEU A 134 1.11 -0.22 -15.25
CA LEU A 134 1.01 -1.59 -15.75
C LEU A 134 -0.30 -2.26 -15.37
N GLY A 135 -1.01 -1.73 -14.36
CA GLY A 135 -2.09 -2.44 -13.72
C GLY A 135 -1.58 -3.63 -12.90
N ALA A 136 -2.49 -4.45 -12.44
CA ALA A 136 -2.19 -5.67 -11.73
C ALA A 136 -2.92 -6.85 -12.37
N VAL A 137 -2.23 -7.97 -12.48
CA VAL A 137 -2.83 -9.26 -12.85
C VAL A 137 -2.82 -10.12 -11.60
N TYR A 138 -3.97 -10.68 -11.26
CA TYR A 138 -4.12 -11.60 -10.13
C TYR A 138 -4.97 -12.80 -10.53
N LEU A 139 -4.81 -13.90 -9.80
CA LEU A 139 -5.63 -15.09 -9.97
C LEU A 139 -6.86 -14.98 -9.07
N GLU A 140 -8.03 -15.14 -9.62
CA GLU A 140 -9.28 -15.14 -8.87
C GLU A 140 -9.64 -16.56 -8.47
N GLY A 141 -9.93 -16.79 -7.18
CA GLY A 141 -10.48 -18.02 -6.65
C GLY A 141 -11.98 -17.88 -6.38
N ASP A 142 -12.62 -18.96 -5.97
CA ASP A 142 -14.07 -18.98 -5.70
C ASP A 142 -14.48 -18.10 -4.50
N ASN A 143 -13.51 -17.71 -3.68
CA ASN A 143 -13.70 -16.85 -2.52
C ASN A 143 -12.42 -16.06 -2.19
N LEU A 144 -12.52 -15.14 -1.21
CA LEU A 144 -11.39 -14.30 -0.81
C LEU A 144 -10.18 -15.12 -0.31
N PHE A 145 -10.42 -16.19 0.46
CA PHE A 145 -9.34 -17.06 0.94
C PHE A 145 -8.55 -17.64 -0.22
N GLU A 146 -9.22 -18.22 -1.20
CA GLU A 146 -8.57 -18.81 -2.36
C GLU A 146 -7.85 -17.76 -3.20
N THR A 147 -8.48 -16.62 -3.44
CA THR A 147 -7.84 -15.51 -4.13
C THR A 147 -6.56 -15.06 -3.44
N LEU A 148 -6.56 -14.90 -2.11
CA LEU A 148 -5.35 -14.54 -1.36
C LEU A 148 -4.27 -15.63 -1.46
N MET A 149 -4.65 -16.89 -1.31
CA MET A 149 -3.71 -18.01 -1.38
C MET A 149 -3.09 -18.20 -2.77
N LEU A 150 -3.87 -18.00 -3.83
CA LEU A 150 -3.38 -18.10 -5.22
C LEU A 150 -2.38 -16.99 -5.58
N ASN A 151 -2.51 -15.82 -4.96
CA ASN A 151 -1.63 -14.69 -5.22
C ASN A 151 -0.50 -14.54 -4.17
N LEU A 152 -0.39 -15.47 -3.25
CA LEU A 152 0.68 -15.45 -2.25
C LEU A 152 2.01 -15.85 -2.88
N VAL A 153 2.91 -14.91 -3.04
CA VAL A 153 4.26 -15.15 -3.57
C VAL A 153 5.12 -15.79 -2.50
N LEU A 154 5.43 -17.07 -2.68
CA LEU A 154 6.27 -17.83 -1.75
C LEU A 154 7.75 -17.83 -2.14
N LEU A 155 8.02 -17.80 -3.44
CA LEU A 155 9.35 -17.95 -4.00
C LEU A 155 9.66 -16.77 -4.93
N ARG A 156 10.91 -16.39 -4.95
CA ARG A 156 11.45 -15.46 -5.94
C ARG A 156 12.17 -16.25 -7.03
N THR A 157 11.82 -15.98 -8.27
CA THR A 157 12.42 -16.65 -9.44
C THR A 157 13.54 -15.83 -10.10
N ASP A 158 13.73 -14.59 -9.64
CA ASP A 158 14.69 -13.62 -10.15
C ASP A 158 16.04 -13.62 -9.40
N VAL A 159 16.21 -14.52 -8.45
CA VAL A 159 17.40 -14.60 -7.59
C VAL A 159 18.00 -16.02 -7.59
N THR A 160 19.25 -16.11 -7.14
CA THR A 160 19.95 -17.37 -6.99
C THR A 160 19.29 -18.30 -5.97
N GLU A 161 19.58 -19.60 -6.04
CA GLU A 161 18.97 -20.64 -5.20
C GLU A 161 19.00 -20.33 -3.69
N ASP A 162 20.05 -19.68 -3.21
CA ASP A 162 20.23 -19.34 -1.79
C ASP A 162 19.29 -18.23 -1.28
N ALA A 163 18.61 -17.49 -2.17
CA ALA A 163 17.77 -16.37 -1.83
C ALA A 163 16.37 -16.41 -2.49
N CYS A 164 15.92 -17.61 -2.85
CA CYS A 164 14.69 -17.78 -3.62
C CYS A 164 13.38 -17.51 -2.84
N PHE A 165 13.44 -17.32 -1.52
CA PHE A 165 12.26 -17.04 -0.73
C PHE A 165 11.79 -15.60 -0.87
N ALA A 166 10.49 -15.42 -1.04
CA ALA A 166 9.87 -14.12 -0.84
C ALA A 166 9.97 -13.74 0.65
N GLN A 167 10.63 -12.63 0.92
CA GLN A 167 10.67 -12.01 2.24
C GLN A 167 9.91 -10.68 2.18
N PRO A 168 8.58 -10.72 2.18
CA PRO A 168 7.79 -9.51 2.14
C PRO A 168 8.04 -8.69 3.40
N LYS A 169 8.37 -7.43 3.23
CA LYS A 169 8.46 -6.46 4.31
C LYS A 169 7.51 -5.30 4.00
N PRO A 170 6.27 -5.36 4.47
CA PRO A 170 5.30 -4.31 4.23
C PRO A 170 5.76 -2.98 4.83
N LEU A 171 5.15 -1.88 4.37
CA LEU A 171 5.57 -0.53 4.78
C LEU A 171 5.47 -0.30 6.28
N TRP A 172 4.45 -0.85 6.93
CA TRP A 172 4.26 -0.70 8.39
C TRP A 172 5.31 -1.41 9.24
N GLU A 173 6.04 -2.38 8.69
CA GLU A 173 7.17 -3.04 9.37
C GLU A 173 8.49 -2.30 9.18
N ARG A 174 8.51 -1.25 8.37
CA ARG A 174 9.72 -0.47 8.12
C ARG A 174 9.81 0.67 9.12
N ASP A 175 10.96 0.82 9.74
CA ASP A 175 11.28 2.06 10.40
C ASP A 175 11.38 3.16 9.36
N THR A 176 10.83 4.31 9.70
CA THR A 176 10.66 5.50 8.85
C THR A 176 11.52 5.55 7.59
N LEU A 177 10.87 5.88 6.50
CA LEU A 177 11.55 6.26 5.26
C LEU A 177 12.54 7.39 5.56
N LYS A 178 13.79 7.03 5.83
CA LYS A 178 14.91 7.96 5.88
C LYS A 178 15.34 8.28 4.46
#